data_a54912ff63d70c6092bf581ac5729b53
#
_entry.id   a54912ff63d70c6092bf581ac5729b53
#
_cell.length_a   1.000
_cell.length_b   1.000
_cell.length_c   1.000
_cell.angle_alpha   90.00
_cell.angle_beta   90.00
_cell.angle_gamma   90.00
#
_symmetry.space_group_name_H-M   'P 1'
#
loop_
_entity.id
_entity.type
_entity.pdbx_description
1 polymer ?
#
loop_
_entity_poly.entity_id
_entity_poly.type
_entity_poly.pdbx_seq_one_letter_code
_entity_poly.pdbx_strand_id
1 'polypeptide(L)'
;DELRDPRPFMSALKSLLLENPEIGAMLRVEFIGNVNAAFKQWIKSDAVLDSVTIFISHMKHQELMKVYGETDLLLLVLAHSSNAQGNIPGKLFEYLASGIPIMALGKAGGDSDVILRESGCGQAFERNQQAEMAAEIRRHFFTWKDRKQVLETNVDR
;
A
#
# COMPACT_ATOMS: atom_id res chain seq x y z
N ASP A 1 10.87 3.83 11.32
CA ASP A 1 12.16 3.86 10.64
C ASP A 1 12.22 5.07 9.69
N GLU A 2 13.16 5.98 9.94
CA GLU A 2 13.31 7.20 9.14
C GLU A 2 13.68 6.90 7.67
N LEU A 3 14.30 5.76 7.42
CA LEU A 3 14.69 5.33 6.07
C LEU A 3 13.52 4.78 5.26
N ARG A 4 12.42 4.43 5.92
CA ARG A 4 11.22 3.89 5.27
C ARG A 4 10.04 4.81 5.54
N ASP A 5 9.86 5.77 4.67
CA ASP A 5 8.88 6.84 4.84
C ASP A 5 7.70 6.66 3.88
N PRO A 6 6.49 6.34 4.38
CA PRO A 6 5.33 6.16 3.53
C PRO A 6 4.60 7.46 3.15
N ARG A 7 5.10 8.62 3.58
CA ARG A 7 4.41 9.91 3.32
C ARG A 7 4.11 10.19 1.85
N PRO A 8 5.03 9.92 0.90
CA PRO A 8 4.71 10.16 -0.51
C PRO A 8 3.50 9.34 -1.01
N PHE A 9 3.38 8.09 -0.58
CA PHE A 9 2.21 7.28 -0.89
C PHE A 9 0.95 7.87 -0.26
N MET A 10 1.01 8.26 1.00
CA MET A 10 -0.15 8.82 1.71
C MET A 10 -0.57 10.18 1.13
N SER A 11 0.38 10.99 0.68
CA SER A 11 0.07 12.24 -0.02
C SER A 11 -0.64 12.00 -1.35
N ALA A 12 -0.21 11.00 -2.11
CA ALA A 12 -0.89 10.56 -3.33
C ALA A 12 -2.32 10.10 -3.03
N LEU A 13 -2.48 9.31 -1.99
CA LEU A 13 -3.80 8.85 -1.54
C LEU A 13 -4.70 10.03 -1.16
N LYS A 14 -4.18 11.01 -0.42
CA LYS A 14 -4.94 12.21 -0.05
C LYS A 14 -5.47 12.94 -1.28
N SER A 15 -4.61 13.15 -2.28
CA SER A 15 -5.02 13.80 -3.54
C SER A 15 -6.15 13.04 -4.22
N LEU A 16 -6.05 11.72 -4.25
CA LEU A 16 -7.09 10.86 -4.81
C LEU A 16 -8.41 10.99 -4.05
N LEU A 17 -8.36 10.98 -2.72
CA LEU A 17 -9.55 11.06 -1.86
C LEU A 17 -10.25 12.42 -1.96
N LEU A 18 -9.49 13.50 -2.16
CA LEU A 18 -10.06 14.83 -2.37
C LEU A 18 -10.81 14.93 -3.68
N GLU A 19 -10.34 14.26 -4.74
CA GLU A 19 -11.01 14.22 -6.04
C GLU A 19 -12.16 13.22 -6.07
N ASN A 20 -12.08 12.13 -5.29
CA ASN A 20 -13.06 11.05 -5.30
C ASN A 20 -13.43 10.68 -3.84
N PRO A 21 -14.27 11.47 -3.17
CA PRO A 21 -14.64 11.22 -1.77
C PRO A 21 -15.28 9.85 -1.53
N GLU A 22 -15.95 9.29 -2.54
CA GLU A 22 -16.56 7.96 -2.43
C GLU A 22 -15.54 6.84 -2.17
N ILE A 23 -14.31 7.02 -2.62
CA ILE A 23 -13.25 6.04 -2.34
C ILE A 23 -12.93 6.01 -0.85
N GLY A 24 -12.89 7.18 -0.22
CA GLY A 24 -12.62 7.30 1.23
C GLY A 24 -13.65 6.62 2.12
N ALA A 25 -14.88 6.46 1.62
CA ALA A 25 -15.94 5.77 2.36
C ALA A 25 -15.73 4.25 2.43
N MET A 26 -14.94 3.69 1.50
CA MET A 26 -14.75 2.24 1.36
C MET A 26 -13.31 1.78 1.52
N LEU A 27 -12.34 2.70 1.45
CA LEU A 27 -10.92 2.39 1.50
C LEU A 27 -10.39 2.56 2.91
N ARG A 28 -9.49 1.67 3.30
CA ARG A 28 -8.82 1.74 4.59
C ARG A 28 -7.36 1.35 4.42
N VAL A 29 -6.47 2.09 5.09
CA VAL A 29 -5.05 1.79 5.14
C VAL A 29 -4.70 1.34 6.56
N GLU A 30 -4.11 0.17 6.69
CA GLU A 30 -3.71 -0.38 7.97
C GLU A 30 -2.19 -0.42 8.07
N PHE A 31 -1.65 0.20 9.12
CA PHE A 31 -0.24 0.10 9.48
C PHE A 31 -0.13 -0.81 10.70
N ILE A 32 0.56 -1.93 10.54
CA ILE A 32 0.66 -2.95 11.56
C ILE A 32 2.09 -3.01 12.10
N GLY A 33 2.24 -2.94 13.40
CA GLY A 33 3.53 -3.00 14.08
C GLY A 33 4.00 -1.66 14.59
N ASN A 34 5.31 -1.54 14.78
CA ASN A 34 5.91 -0.31 15.27
C ASN A 34 6.00 0.74 14.17
N VAL A 35 5.30 1.84 14.38
CA VAL A 35 5.26 2.95 13.44
C VAL A 35 5.94 4.15 14.07
N ASN A 36 6.71 4.89 13.28
CA ASN A 36 7.38 6.13 13.70
C ASN A 36 6.36 7.11 14.29
N ALA A 37 6.66 7.65 15.47
CA ALA A 37 5.74 8.55 16.18
C ALA A 37 5.46 9.85 15.40
N ALA A 38 6.48 10.37 14.71
CA ALA A 38 6.31 11.57 13.88
C ALA A 38 5.38 11.32 12.70
N PHE A 39 5.49 10.16 12.06
CA PHE A 39 4.57 9.76 10.98
C PHE A 39 3.14 9.63 11.50
N LYS A 40 2.96 8.97 12.64
CA LYS A 40 1.64 8.82 13.27
C LYS A 40 0.99 10.16 13.53
N GLN A 41 1.77 11.11 14.08
CA GLN A 41 1.30 12.46 14.36
C GLN A 41 0.95 13.21 13.07
N TRP A 42 1.77 13.05 12.03
CA TRP A 42 1.52 13.64 10.72
C TRP A 42 0.18 13.17 10.14
N ILE A 43 -0.13 11.87 10.24
CA ILE A 43 -1.43 11.32 9.82
C ILE A 43 -2.57 11.91 10.66
N LYS A 44 -2.43 11.92 11.97
CA LYS A 44 -3.48 12.41 12.88
C LYS A 44 -3.76 13.90 12.71
N SER A 45 -2.79 14.67 12.23
CA SER A 45 -2.95 16.09 11.93
C SER A 45 -3.73 16.37 10.65
N ASP A 46 -3.96 15.37 9.83
CA ASP A 46 -4.63 15.48 8.54
C ASP A 46 -5.98 14.76 8.60
N ALA A 47 -7.07 15.49 8.61
CA ALA A 47 -8.40 14.94 8.79
C ALA A 47 -8.77 13.92 7.69
N VAL A 48 -8.34 14.15 6.45
CA VAL A 48 -8.60 13.23 5.33
C VAL A 48 -7.87 11.92 5.55
N LEU A 49 -6.58 11.97 5.83
CA LEU A 49 -5.78 10.76 6.04
C LEU A 49 -6.13 10.03 7.33
N ASP A 50 -6.41 10.76 8.40
CA ASP A 50 -6.81 10.16 9.67
C ASP A 50 -8.10 9.34 9.53
N SER A 51 -9.04 9.81 8.70
CA SER A 51 -10.33 9.14 8.51
C SER A 51 -10.21 7.75 7.86
N VAL A 52 -9.14 7.48 7.12
CA VAL A 52 -8.95 6.21 6.40
C VAL A 52 -7.81 5.36 6.96
N THR A 53 -7.07 5.85 7.94
CA THR A 53 -5.86 5.19 8.44
C THR A 53 -6.08 4.58 9.81
N ILE A 54 -5.65 3.33 9.97
CA ILE A 54 -5.72 2.60 11.22
C ILE A 54 -4.32 2.11 11.59
N PHE A 55 -3.92 2.34 12.84
CA PHE A 55 -2.67 1.84 13.40
C PHE A 55 -2.97 0.66 14.30
N ILE A 56 -2.37 -0.49 13.99
CA ILE A 56 -2.57 -1.74 14.71
C ILE A 56 -1.26 -2.15 15.35
N SER A 57 -1.29 -2.55 16.61
CA SER A 57 -0.11 -2.99 17.33
C SER A 57 0.47 -4.27 16.71
N HIS A 58 1.70 -4.60 17.11
CA HIS A 58 2.42 -5.77 16.59
C HIS A 58 1.56 -7.04 16.66
N MET A 59 1.56 -7.79 15.56
CA MET A 59 0.90 -9.09 15.43
C MET A 59 1.92 -10.21 15.34
N LYS A 60 1.54 -11.40 15.75
CA LYS A 60 2.32 -12.60 15.51
C LYS A 60 2.35 -12.92 14.01
N HIS A 61 3.42 -13.56 13.56
CA HIS A 61 3.61 -13.88 12.14
C HIS A 61 2.40 -14.62 11.53
N GLN A 62 1.83 -15.58 12.25
CA GLN A 62 0.67 -16.34 11.77
C GLN A 62 -0.57 -15.47 11.56
N GLU A 63 -0.81 -14.52 12.46
CA GLU A 63 -1.92 -13.58 12.34
C GLU A 63 -1.71 -12.64 11.16
N LEU A 64 -0.46 -12.19 10.97
CA LEU A 64 -0.08 -11.31 9.88
C LEU A 64 -0.29 -11.97 8.51
N MET A 65 0.00 -13.26 8.38
CA MET A 65 -0.24 -14.01 7.15
C MET A 65 -1.73 -14.04 6.79
N LYS A 66 -2.62 -14.16 7.77
CA LYS A 66 -4.07 -14.09 7.55
C LYS A 66 -4.48 -12.70 7.07
N VAL A 67 -3.93 -11.65 7.65
CA VAL A 67 -4.21 -10.28 7.24
C VAL A 67 -3.80 -10.07 5.78
N TYR A 68 -2.65 -10.58 5.37
CA TYR A 68 -2.21 -10.47 3.97
C TYR A 68 -3.23 -11.13 3.03
N GLY A 69 -3.75 -12.30 3.38
CA GLY A 69 -4.75 -12.99 2.56
C GLY A 69 -6.09 -12.26 2.44
N GLU A 70 -6.40 -11.36 3.37
CA GLU A 70 -7.63 -10.57 3.39
C GLU A 70 -7.42 -9.14 2.84
N THR A 71 -6.20 -8.81 2.44
CA THR A 71 -5.82 -7.49 1.95
C THR A 71 -5.97 -7.42 0.43
N ASP A 72 -6.40 -6.29 -0.10
CA ASP A 72 -6.60 -6.11 -1.53
C ASP A 72 -5.37 -5.54 -2.24
N LEU A 73 -4.52 -4.83 -1.51
CA LEU A 73 -3.31 -4.21 -2.03
C LEU A 73 -2.28 -4.11 -0.90
N LEU A 74 -1.08 -4.60 -1.11
CA LEU A 74 0.01 -4.50 -0.15
C LEU A 74 0.94 -3.34 -0.51
N LEU A 75 1.31 -2.54 0.49
CA LEU A 75 2.28 -1.46 0.34
C LEU A 75 3.63 -1.90 0.89
N LEU A 76 4.65 -1.85 0.05
CA LEU A 76 6.02 -2.16 0.43
C LEU A 76 6.85 -0.87 0.37
N VAL A 77 7.23 -0.36 1.55
CA VAL A 77 8.07 0.83 1.63
C VAL A 77 9.52 0.40 1.70
N LEU A 78 10.27 0.70 0.64
CA LEU A 78 11.70 0.37 0.56
C LEU A 78 12.54 1.41 1.29
N ALA A 79 13.68 0.98 1.83
CA ALA A 79 14.59 1.89 2.51
C ALA A 79 15.12 2.95 1.56
N HIS A 80 15.06 4.21 1.98
CA HIS A 80 15.59 5.35 1.24
C HIS A 80 17.05 5.58 1.65
N SER A 81 17.98 5.00 0.90
CA SER A 81 19.40 5.06 1.21
C SER A 81 20.24 5.14 -0.06
N SER A 82 21.54 5.39 0.08
CA SER A 82 22.49 5.40 -1.04
C SER A 82 22.62 4.03 -1.72
N ASN A 83 22.23 2.94 -1.05
CA ASN A 83 22.25 1.59 -1.59
C ASN A 83 20.84 1.09 -1.95
N ALA A 84 19.95 2.00 -2.30
CA ALA A 84 18.54 1.67 -2.57
C ALA A 84 18.36 0.73 -3.76
N GLN A 85 19.29 0.75 -4.73
CA GLN A 85 19.22 -0.10 -5.92
C GLN A 85 19.25 -1.59 -5.58
N GLY A 86 20.10 -2.00 -4.63
CA GLY A 86 20.25 -3.39 -4.22
C GLY A 86 19.43 -3.78 -3.00
N ASN A 87 18.46 -2.95 -2.61
CA ASN A 87 17.66 -3.18 -1.41
C ASN A 87 16.54 -4.18 -1.69
N ILE A 88 16.68 -5.41 -1.17
CA ILE A 88 15.66 -6.46 -1.27
C ILE A 88 15.26 -6.87 0.15
N PRO A 89 14.15 -6.31 0.71
CA PRO A 89 13.72 -6.68 2.05
C PRO A 89 13.07 -8.06 2.09
N GLY A 90 13.17 -8.73 3.23
CA GLY A 90 12.55 -10.04 3.43
C GLY A 90 11.03 -10.03 3.23
N LYS A 91 10.38 -8.92 3.58
CA LYS A 91 8.93 -8.75 3.38
C LYS A 91 8.51 -8.92 1.91
N LEU A 92 9.36 -8.58 0.95
CA LEU A 92 9.05 -8.75 -0.46
C LEU A 92 8.64 -10.18 -0.78
N PHE A 93 9.37 -11.16 -0.25
CA PHE A 93 9.10 -12.58 -0.51
C PHE A 93 7.81 -13.04 0.18
N GLU A 94 7.53 -12.53 1.38
CA GLU A 94 6.26 -12.80 2.07
C GLU A 94 5.07 -12.24 1.29
N TYR A 95 5.20 -11.03 0.78
CA TYR A 95 4.17 -10.38 -0.03
C TYR A 95 3.94 -11.12 -1.35
N LEU A 96 5.01 -11.54 -2.00
CA LEU A 96 4.91 -12.33 -3.25
C LEU A 96 4.20 -13.66 -3.00
N ALA A 97 4.50 -14.32 -1.88
CA ALA A 97 3.87 -15.59 -1.53
C ALA A 97 2.36 -15.46 -1.28
N SER A 98 1.89 -14.28 -0.88
CA SER A 98 0.45 -14.03 -0.65
C SER A 98 -0.37 -14.00 -1.94
N GLY A 99 0.24 -13.71 -3.07
CA GLY A 99 -0.46 -13.52 -4.34
C GLY A 99 -1.23 -12.22 -4.46
N ILE A 100 -1.15 -11.34 -3.46
CA ILE A 100 -1.84 -10.05 -3.45
C ILE A 100 -1.02 -9.02 -4.25
N PRO A 101 -1.66 -8.13 -5.04
CA PRO A 101 -0.96 -7.07 -5.74
C PRO A 101 -0.15 -6.19 -4.79
N ILE A 102 1.02 -5.74 -5.25
CA ILE A 102 1.97 -4.99 -4.44
C ILE A 102 2.27 -3.64 -5.10
N MET A 103 2.16 -2.56 -4.34
CA MET A 103 2.74 -1.28 -4.70
C MET A 103 3.97 -1.05 -3.83
N ALA A 104 5.12 -0.81 -4.44
CA ALA A 104 6.33 -0.48 -3.70
C ALA A 104 6.63 1.00 -3.84
N LEU A 105 7.12 1.61 -2.77
CA LEU A 105 7.63 2.97 -2.76
C LEU A 105 9.14 2.90 -2.67
N GLY A 106 9.83 3.24 -3.73
CA GLY A 106 11.29 3.15 -3.77
C GLY A 106 11.86 3.33 -5.17
N LYS A 107 13.07 2.86 -5.36
CA LYS A 107 13.83 3.06 -6.61
C LYS A 107 13.23 2.28 -7.77
N ALA A 108 12.77 3.00 -8.80
CA ALA A 108 12.36 2.40 -10.06
C ALA A 108 13.60 1.81 -10.76
N GLY A 109 13.47 0.59 -11.27
CA GLY A 109 14.58 -0.12 -11.88
C GLY A 109 15.55 -0.76 -10.89
N GLY A 110 15.35 -0.60 -9.58
CA GLY A 110 16.14 -1.28 -8.57
C GLY A 110 15.78 -2.77 -8.48
N ASP A 111 16.54 -3.52 -7.70
CA ASP A 111 16.40 -4.99 -7.65
C ASP A 111 15.00 -5.42 -7.20
N SER A 112 14.42 -4.76 -6.22
CA SER A 112 13.05 -5.06 -5.77
C SER A 112 12.02 -4.79 -6.85
N ASP A 113 12.16 -3.68 -7.58
CA ASP A 113 11.26 -3.34 -8.69
C ASP A 113 11.35 -4.38 -9.81
N VAL A 114 12.55 -4.82 -10.17
CA VAL A 114 12.74 -5.84 -11.18
C VAL A 114 12.03 -7.14 -10.78
N ILE A 115 12.18 -7.58 -9.55
CA ILE A 115 11.50 -8.78 -9.03
C ILE A 115 9.98 -8.63 -9.11
N LEU A 116 9.45 -7.48 -8.70
CA LEU A 116 8.01 -7.22 -8.73
C LEU A 116 7.46 -7.25 -10.16
N ARG A 117 8.15 -6.61 -11.09
CA ARG A 117 7.72 -6.55 -12.49
C ARG A 117 7.81 -7.92 -13.16
N GLU A 118 8.88 -8.66 -12.94
CA GLU A 118 9.07 -10.00 -13.51
C GLU A 118 8.04 -11.00 -12.97
N SER A 119 7.68 -10.89 -11.71
CA SER A 119 6.65 -11.75 -11.10
C SER A 119 5.22 -11.39 -11.52
N GLY A 120 5.02 -10.19 -12.11
CA GLY A 120 3.70 -9.70 -12.45
C GLY A 120 2.86 -9.24 -11.26
N CYS A 121 3.48 -9.10 -10.07
CA CYS A 121 2.76 -8.79 -8.83
C CYS A 121 2.70 -7.29 -8.53
N GLY A 122 3.52 -6.46 -9.18
CA GLY A 122 3.51 -5.04 -8.92
C GLY A 122 4.70 -4.30 -9.51
N GLN A 123 4.94 -3.12 -9.00
CA GLN A 123 6.07 -2.27 -9.40
C GLN A 123 6.40 -1.27 -8.30
N ALA A 124 7.58 -0.64 -8.41
CA ALA A 124 8.00 0.44 -7.54
C ALA A 124 7.66 1.80 -8.15
N PHE A 125 7.25 2.71 -7.29
CA PHE A 125 7.04 4.12 -7.61
C PHE A 125 8.04 4.95 -6.81
N GLU A 126 8.63 5.94 -7.45
CA GLU A 126 9.52 6.88 -6.76
C GLU A 126 8.72 7.96 -6.04
N ARG A 127 9.37 8.63 -5.09
CA ARG A 127 8.72 9.59 -4.20
C ARG A 127 8.03 10.73 -4.92
N ASN A 128 8.54 11.13 -6.08
CA ASN A 128 7.98 12.21 -6.91
C ASN A 128 6.88 11.74 -7.87
N GLN A 129 6.58 10.45 -7.89
CA GLN A 129 5.56 9.88 -8.77
C GLN A 129 4.19 9.81 -8.09
N GLN A 130 3.77 10.89 -7.45
CA GLN A 130 2.50 10.90 -6.70
C GLN A 130 1.28 10.76 -7.60
N ALA A 131 1.28 11.39 -8.77
CA ALA A 131 0.17 11.27 -9.72
C ALA A 131 0.02 9.82 -10.21
N GLU A 132 1.13 9.16 -10.50
CA GLU A 132 1.14 7.76 -10.94
C GLU A 132 0.69 6.82 -9.81
N MET A 133 1.10 7.08 -8.57
CA MET A 133 0.62 6.30 -7.42
C MET A 133 -0.88 6.47 -7.22
N ALA A 134 -1.38 7.70 -7.29
CA ALA A 134 -2.81 7.97 -7.16
C ALA A 134 -3.62 7.23 -8.23
N ALA A 135 -3.16 7.25 -9.48
CA ALA A 135 -3.81 6.54 -10.58
C ALA A 135 -3.82 5.02 -10.33
N GLU A 136 -2.73 4.47 -9.81
CA GLU A 136 -2.63 3.03 -9.52
C GLU A 136 -3.56 2.61 -8.37
N ILE A 137 -3.63 3.41 -7.30
CA ILE A 137 -4.56 3.17 -6.19
C ILE A 137 -6.00 3.21 -6.71
N ARG A 138 -6.33 4.20 -7.54
CA ARG A 138 -7.65 4.35 -8.14
C ARG A 138 -8.02 3.11 -8.97
N ARG A 139 -7.09 2.63 -9.78
CA ARG A 139 -7.29 1.44 -10.61
C ARG A 139 -7.58 0.21 -9.76
N HIS A 140 -6.80 -0.02 -8.71
CA HIS A 140 -7.02 -1.15 -7.78
C HIS A 140 -8.37 -1.04 -7.07
N PHE A 141 -8.74 0.16 -6.64
CA PHE A 141 -10.01 0.37 -5.96
C PHE A 141 -11.20 0.00 -6.87
N PHE A 142 -11.21 0.49 -8.10
CA PHE A 142 -12.32 0.22 -9.01
C PHE A 142 -12.34 -1.23 -9.49
N THR A 143 -11.19 -1.87 -9.64
CA THR A 143 -11.12 -3.31 -9.93
C THR A 143 -11.74 -4.12 -8.79
N TRP A 144 -11.41 -3.79 -7.55
CA TRP A 144 -12.00 -4.42 -6.37
C TRP A 144 -13.51 -4.20 -6.30
N LYS A 145 -13.95 -2.97 -6.53
CA LYS A 145 -15.36 -2.61 -6.48
C LYS A 145 -16.17 -3.37 -7.52
N ASP A 146 -15.67 -3.48 -8.74
CA ASP A 146 -16.32 -4.21 -9.83
C ASP A 146 -16.44 -5.69 -9.51
N ARG A 147 -15.41 -6.31 -8.96
CA ARG A 147 -15.44 -7.71 -8.53
C ARG A 147 -16.49 -7.95 -7.45
N LYS A 148 -16.57 -7.06 -6.46
CA LYS A 148 -17.54 -7.15 -5.38
C LYS A 148 -18.97 -7.08 -5.91
N GLN A 149 -19.25 -6.15 -6.84
CA GLN A 149 -20.56 -6.02 -7.45
C GLN A 149 -20.97 -7.27 -8.23
N VAL A 150 -20.06 -7.88 -8.97
CA VAL A 150 -20.30 -9.13 -9.71
C VAL A 150 -20.63 -10.27 -8.74
N LEU A 151 -19.90 -10.41 -7.64
CA LEU A 151 -20.16 -11.44 -6.63
C LEU A 151 -21.51 -11.24 -5.95
N GLU A 152 -21.88 -10.01 -5.62
CA GLU A 152 -23.19 -9.67 -5.03
C GLU A 152 -24.32 -10.04 -5.99
N THR A 153 -24.17 -9.72 -7.27
CA THR A 153 -25.15 -10.07 -8.31
C THR A 153 -25.31 -11.59 -8.45
N ASN A 154 -24.26 -12.35 -8.31
CA ASN A 154 -24.32 -13.81 -8.42
C ASN A 154 -24.95 -14.48 -7.20
N VAL A 155 -24.87 -13.85 -6.03
CA VAL A 155 -25.50 -14.38 -4.79
C VAL A 155 -27.02 -14.20 -4.82
N ASP A 156 -27.53 -13.17 -5.47
CA ASP A 156 -28.96 -12.90 -5.58
C ASP A 156 -29.68 -13.76 -6.61
N ARG A 157 -28.97 -14.67 -7.26
CA ARG A 157 -29.52 -15.64 -8.22
C ARG A 157 -29.71 -17.01 -7.57
#